data_cc573b7ae3ab242490442597e6fa1b72
#
_entry.id   cc573b7ae3ab242490442597e6fa1b72
#
_cell.length_a   1.000
_cell.length_b   1.000
_cell.length_c   1.000
_cell.angle_alpha   90.00
_cell.angle_beta   90.00
_cell.angle_gamma   90.00
#
_symmetry.space_group_name_H-M   'P 1'
#
loop_
_entity.id
_entity.type
_entity.pdbx_description
1 polymer ?
#
loop_
_entity_poly.entity_id
_entity_poly.type
_entity_poly.pdbx_seq_one_letter_code
_entity_poly.pdbx_strand_id
1 'polypeptide(L)'
;YNLTKTFHETTFSKKKSADYENYTRQWLRAVKPLLKKTGSIYVCCDWETSLIVGNILSEFFHVRNRITWQREKGRGAKANWKNGMEDIWFATNSDHYVFNLDAVKIRKKVIAPYRVNGKPKDWNETEQGNYRDTCPSNFWDDITIPFWSMAENTAHPTQKSEKLIAKILLASSSQGDLVLDPFLGSGTTSVVAKKLLRHYIGIEMESQYCVWAEQRLEMAKLNPGIQGYINGVFWERNSLAEQNSVHTKSKKDTSASDAQKSLFDFQGEL
;
A
#
# COMPACT_ATOMS: atom_id res chain seq x y z
N TYR A 1 13.79 -0.64 9.93
CA TYR A 1 15.09 -0.82 9.28
C TYR A 1 16.21 -0.53 10.26
N ASN A 2 17.21 -1.40 10.28
CA ASN A 2 18.39 -1.22 11.12
C ASN A 2 19.52 -0.60 10.30
N LEU A 3 19.45 0.68 10.03
CA LEU A 3 20.37 1.40 9.14
C LEU A 3 21.02 2.57 9.88
N THR A 4 22.27 2.88 9.54
CA THR A 4 22.87 4.15 9.95
C THR A 4 22.47 5.23 8.96
N LYS A 5 21.79 6.26 9.43
CA LYS A 5 21.41 7.44 8.62
C LYS A 5 21.48 8.69 9.45
N THR A 6 22.04 9.73 8.85
CA THR A 6 22.01 11.09 9.38
C THR A 6 20.93 11.88 8.61
N PHE A 7 20.04 12.51 9.35
CA PHE A 7 19.05 13.41 8.80
C PHE A 7 19.04 14.69 9.64
N HIS A 8 19.36 15.83 9.01
CA HIS A 8 19.70 17.07 9.73
C HIS A 8 20.76 16.82 10.80
N GLU A 9 20.45 17.12 12.06
CA GLU A 9 21.36 16.96 13.20
C GLU A 9 21.23 15.61 13.89
N THR A 10 20.24 14.81 13.53
CA THR A 10 19.95 13.50 14.17
C THR A 10 20.59 12.36 13.38
N THR A 11 21.42 11.57 14.06
CA THR A 11 22.02 10.35 13.49
C THR A 11 21.37 9.11 14.10
N PHE A 12 20.67 8.35 13.28
CA PHE A 12 20.19 7.03 13.62
C PHE A 12 21.30 6.01 13.33
N SER A 13 21.83 5.39 14.37
CA SER A 13 22.92 4.41 14.24
C SER A 13 22.38 2.99 14.10
N LYS A 14 23.01 2.20 13.23
CA LYS A 14 22.74 0.77 13.12
C LYS A 14 23.03 0.10 14.46
N LYS A 15 22.07 -0.63 15.01
CA LYS A 15 22.21 -1.42 16.25
C LYS A 15 22.93 -2.73 15.95
N LYS A 16 23.66 -3.28 16.93
CA LYS A 16 24.11 -4.68 16.91
C LYS A 16 22.90 -5.62 16.87
N SER A 17 23.07 -6.83 16.35
CA SER A 17 21.97 -7.79 16.17
C SER A 17 21.18 -8.02 17.45
N ALA A 18 21.84 -8.30 18.58
CA ALA A 18 21.19 -8.53 19.87
C ALA A 18 20.40 -7.30 20.38
N ASP A 19 20.95 -6.10 20.19
CA ASP A 19 20.27 -4.86 20.59
C ASP A 19 19.04 -4.59 19.70
N TYR A 20 19.13 -4.91 18.40
CA TYR A 20 18.02 -4.80 17.47
C TYR A 20 16.91 -5.80 17.77
N GLU A 21 17.28 -7.04 18.15
CA GLU A 21 16.32 -8.05 18.60
C GLU A 21 15.57 -7.59 19.86
N ASN A 22 16.31 -7.12 20.89
CA ASN A 22 15.72 -6.61 22.10
C ASN A 22 14.78 -5.43 21.83
N TYR A 23 15.19 -4.48 21.02
CA TYR A 23 14.37 -3.36 20.57
C TYR A 23 13.10 -3.85 19.85
N THR A 24 13.23 -4.84 18.96
CA THR A 24 12.10 -5.41 18.23
C THR A 24 11.11 -6.08 19.17
N ARG A 25 11.57 -6.86 20.16
CA ARG A 25 10.68 -7.43 21.18
C ARG A 25 10.00 -6.38 22.05
N GLN A 26 10.69 -5.28 22.38
CA GLN A 26 10.12 -4.21 23.20
C GLN A 26 8.92 -3.54 22.52
N TRP A 27 9.09 -3.08 21.28
CA TRP A 27 7.97 -2.42 20.60
C TRP A 27 6.85 -3.39 20.23
N LEU A 28 7.14 -4.66 19.90
CA LEU A 28 6.08 -5.66 19.66
C LEU A 28 5.27 -5.94 20.94
N ARG A 29 5.91 -6.00 22.11
CA ARG A 29 5.21 -6.11 23.39
C ARG A 29 4.29 -4.90 23.65
N ALA A 30 4.73 -3.70 23.30
CA ALA A 30 3.93 -2.50 23.47
C ALA A 30 2.73 -2.45 22.51
N VAL A 31 2.89 -2.91 21.27
CA VAL A 31 1.84 -2.88 20.24
C VAL A 31 0.82 -4.01 20.43
N LYS A 32 1.24 -5.20 20.88
CA LYS A 32 0.36 -6.37 20.98
C LYS A 32 -0.97 -6.11 21.71
N PRO A 33 -1.00 -5.48 22.89
CA PRO A 33 -2.25 -5.23 23.61
C PRO A 33 -3.18 -4.21 22.92
N LEU A 34 -2.66 -3.41 21.98
CA LEU A 34 -3.42 -2.41 21.24
C LEU A 34 -4.14 -3.03 20.03
N LEU A 35 -3.72 -4.21 19.60
CA LEU A 35 -4.30 -4.85 18.43
C LEU A 35 -5.56 -5.65 18.81
N LYS A 36 -6.67 -5.39 18.11
CA LYS A 36 -7.92 -6.17 18.26
C LYS A 36 -7.64 -7.67 18.06
N LYS A 37 -8.49 -8.56 18.61
CA LYS A 37 -8.39 -10.01 18.35
C LYS A 37 -8.43 -10.34 16.86
N THR A 38 -9.23 -9.61 16.08
CA THR A 38 -9.33 -9.74 14.61
C THR A 38 -8.31 -8.91 13.84
N GLY A 39 -7.41 -8.22 14.55
CA GLY A 39 -6.46 -7.29 13.96
C GLY A 39 -5.27 -7.96 13.29
N SER A 40 -4.70 -7.25 12.35
CA SER A 40 -3.52 -7.65 11.57
C SER A 40 -2.37 -6.69 11.78
N ILE A 41 -1.15 -7.20 11.70
CA ILE A 41 0.08 -6.43 11.77
C ILE A 41 0.93 -6.72 10.53
N TYR A 42 1.52 -5.66 9.96
CA TYR A 42 2.46 -5.75 8.84
C TYR A 42 3.76 -5.07 9.22
N VAL A 43 4.87 -5.76 9.04
CA VAL A 43 6.20 -5.24 9.41
C VAL A 43 7.10 -5.25 8.18
N CYS A 44 7.43 -4.05 7.68
CA CYS A 44 8.36 -3.88 6.58
C CYS A 44 9.81 -3.95 7.08
N CYS A 45 10.64 -4.73 6.42
CA CYS A 45 12.05 -4.89 6.76
C CYS A 45 12.91 -5.11 5.51
N ASP A 46 14.20 -4.81 5.67
CA ASP A 46 15.22 -5.12 4.68
C ASP A 46 15.66 -6.60 4.78
N TRP A 47 16.45 -7.03 3.83
CA TRP A 47 16.93 -8.41 3.76
C TRP A 47 17.79 -8.82 4.97
N GLU A 48 18.57 -7.90 5.58
CA GLU A 48 19.41 -8.20 6.74
C GLU A 48 18.59 -8.46 8.00
N THR A 49 17.51 -7.71 8.18
CA THR A 49 16.68 -7.77 9.40
C THR A 49 15.46 -8.67 9.25
N SER A 50 15.11 -9.09 8.03
CA SER A 50 13.89 -9.85 7.74
C SER A 50 13.76 -11.12 8.57
N LEU A 51 14.81 -11.95 8.65
CA LEU A 51 14.76 -13.20 9.42
C LEU A 51 14.62 -12.94 10.93
N ILE A 52 15.31 -11.94 11.45
CA ILE A 52 15.22 -11.55 12.86
C ILE A 52 13.79 -11.12 13.18
N VAL A 53 13.23 -10.24 12.37
CA VAL A 53 11.86 -9.73 12.56
C VAL A 53 10.85 -10.87 12.46
N GLY A 54 10.94 -11.74 11.45
CA GLY A 54 10.02 -12.86 11.26
C GLY A 54 10.03 -13.83 12.44
N ASN A 55 11.20 -14.17 12.95
CA ASN A 55 11.34 -15.06 14.11
C ASN A 55 10.71 -14.43 15.37
N ILE A 56 11.03 -13.16 15.66
CA ILE A 56 10.50 -12.48 16.84
C ILE A 56 8.98 -12.26 16.69
N LEU A 57 8.50 -11.93 15.49
CA LEU A 57 7.06 -11.74 15.25
C LEU A 57 6.26 -13.00 15.58
N SER A 58 6.81 -14.20 15.31
CA SER A 58 6.18 -15.47 15.63
C SER A 58 6.10 -15.78 17.15
N GLU A 59 6.88 -15.08 18.00
CA GLU A 59 6.76 -15.16 19.45
C GLU A 59 5.48 -14.47 19.97
N PHE A 60 4.92 -13.54 19.20
CA PHE A 60 3.80 -12.69 19.62
C PHE A 60 2.52 -12.91 18.82
N PHE A 61 2.62 -13.27 17.53
CA PHE A 61 1.51 -13.27 16.57
C PHE A 61 1.52 -14.53 15.71
N HIS A 62 0.39 -14.82 15.08
CA HIS A 62 0.27 -15.88 14.08
C HIS A 62 0.80 -15.34 12.73
N VAL A 63 2.01 -15.70 12.36
CA VAL A 63 2.59 -15.32 11.07
C VAL A 63 1.83 -16.00 9.95
N ARG A 64 1.35 -15.23 8.97
CA ARG A 64 0.57 -15.71 7.83
C ARG A 64 1.38 -15.80 6.56
N ASN A 65 2.11 -14.72 6.23
CA ASN A 65 2.92 -14.65 5.03
C ASN A 65 4.21 -13.83 5.27
N ARG A 66 5.26 -14.20 4.56
CA ARG A 66 6.31 -13.30 4.15
C ARG A 66 5.98 -12.84 2.73
N ILE A 67 5.76 -11.54 2.56
CA ILE A 67 5.52 -10.90 1.28
C ILE A 67 6.83 -10.30 0.82
N THR A 68 7.26 -10.59 -0.40
CA THR A 68 8.44 -9.99 -1.01
C THR A 68 7.99 -8.90 -1.98
N TRP A 69 8.37 -7.66 -1.69
CA TRP A 69 8.12 -6.52 -2.58
C TRP A 69 9.34 -6.26 -3.43
N GLN A 70 9.18 -6.34 -4.76
CA GLN A 70 10.21 -6.01 -5.72
C GLN A 70 10.41 -4.49 -5.80
N ARG A 71 11.61 -4.04 -5.41
CA ARG A 71 12.05 -2.66 -5.54
C ARG A 71 12.93 -2.50 -6.77
N GLU A 72 12.66 -1.51 -7.60
CA GLU A 72 13.48 -1.26 -8.80
C GLU A 72 14.60 -0.24 -8.58
N LYS A 73 14.62 0.46 -7.44
CA LYS A 73 15.65 1.45 -7.15
C LYS A 73 16.90 0.82 -6.55
N GLY A 74 18.02 1.37 -6.94
CA GLY A 74 19.33 1.13 -6.36
C GLY A 74 20.37 1.12 -7.46
N ARG A 75 21.55 1.63 -7.13
CA ARG A 75 22.75 1.48 -7.97
C ARG A 75 23.14 0.01 -7.98
N GLY A 76 23.70 -0.46 -9.09
CA GLY A 76 24.27 -1.81 -9.14
C GLY A 76 25.36 -1.99 -8.08
N ALA A 77 25.42 -3.16 -7.47
CA ALA A 77 26.50 -3.52 -6.58
C ALA A 77 27.74 -3.91 -7.42
N LYS A 78 28.94 -3.64 -6.88
CA LYS A 78 30.20 -3.97 -7.58
C LYS A 78 30.72 -5.35 -7.22
N ALA A 79 30.40 -5.86 -6.04
CA ALA A 79 30.98 -7.09 -5.47
C ALA A 79 29.94 -8.14 -5.05
N ASN A 80 28.65 -7.84 -5.19
CA ASN A 80 27.55 -8.74 -4.87
C ASN A 80 26.32 -8.43 -5.73
N TRP A 81 25.21 -9.13 -5.48
CA TRP A 81 23.94 -8.87 -6.15
C TRP A 81 23.27 -7.61 -5.61
N LYS A 82 22.71 -6.81 -6.50
CA LYS A 82 21.92 -5.62 -6.14
C LYS A 82 20.69 -6.02 -5.30
N ASN A 83 20.47 -5.32 -4.19
CA ASN A 83 19.25 -5.47 -3.41
C ASN A 83 18.06 -4.90 -4.16
N GLY A 84 17.25 -5.78 -4.73
CA GLY A 84 16.06 -5.45 -5.51
C GLY A 84 14.74 -5.73 -4.80
N MET A 85 14.77 -6.05 -3.50
CA MET A 85 13.58 -6.43 -2.75
C MET A 85 13.58 -5.92 -1.30
N GLU A 86 12.38 -5.85 -0.74
CA GLU A 86 12.11 -5.72 0.71
C GLU A 86 11.09 -6.78 1.12
N ASP A 87 11.16 -7.24 2.36
CA ASP A 87 10.18 -8.15 2.92
C ASP A 87 9.14 -7.39 3.75
N ILE A 88 7.92 -7.90 3.73
CA ILE A 88 6.80 -7.45 4.57
C ILE A 88 6.24 -8.68 5.25
N TRP A 89 6.39 -8.75 6.55
CA TRP A 89 5.81 -9.82 7.35
C TRP A 89 4.37 -9.50 7.68
N PHE A 90 3.46 -10.37 7.27
CA PHE A 90 2.04 -10.32 7.62
C PHE A 90 1.74 -11.30 8.73
N ALA A 91 1.18 -10.82 9.84
CA ALA A 91 0.76 -11.63 10.94
C ALA A 91 -0.58 -11.13 11.54
N THR A 92 -1.23 -11.98 12.31
CA THR A 92 -2.54 -11.72 12.91
C THR A 92 -2.54 -12.01 14.40
N ASN A 93 -3.42 -11.34 15.16
CA ASN A 93 -3.52 -11.55 16.59
C ASN A 93 -4.25 -12.86 16.96
N SER A 94 -5.04 -13.42 16.05
CA SER A 94 -5.72 -14.71 16.19
C SER A 94 -5.96 -15.34 14.81
N ASP A 95 -6.57 -16.53 14.79
CA ASP A 95 -6.99 -17.20 13.54
C ASP A 95 -8.25 -16.59 12.92
N HIS A 96 -9.01 -15.81 13.68
CA HIS A 96 -10.14 -15.03 13.20
C HIS A 96 -9.68 -13.60 12.89
N TYR A 97 -9.47 -13.29 11.62
CA TYR A 97 -8.99 -11.98 11.18
C TYR A 97 -9.68 -11.54 9.89
N VAL A 98 -9.62 -10.23 9.63
CA VAL A 98 -10.17 -9.64 8.41
C VAL A 98 -9.18 -9.83 7.27
N PHE A 99 -9.64 -10.42 6.14
CA PHE A 99 -8.89 -10.46 4.89
C PHE A 99 -9.83 -10.34 3.68
N ASN A 100 -9.83 -9.16 3.07
CA ASN A 100 -10.71 -8.80 1.97
C ASN A 100 -10.02 -9.08 0.61
N LEU A 101 -10.03 -10.33 0.18
CA LEU A 101 -9.33 -10.75 -1.05
C LEU A 101 -9.80 -10.00 -2.30
N ASP A 102 -11.10 -9.76 -2.41
CA ASP A 102 -11.68 -9.07 -3.59
C ASP A 102 -11.26 -7.60 -3.68
N ALA A 103 -11.00 -6.95 -2.55
CA ALA A 103 -10.54 -5.55 -2.50
C ALA A 103 -9.09 -5.35 -2.96
N VAL A 104 -8.33 -6.42 -3.14
CA VAL A 104 -6.90 -6.37 -3.50
C VAL A 104 -6.57 -7.07 -4.81
N LYS A 105 -7.56 -7.40 -5.63
CA LYS A 105 -7.34 -7.94 -6.97
C LYS A 105 -6.48 -7.01 -7.82
N ILE A 106 -5.67 -7.62 -8.69
CA ILE A 106 -4.79 -6.91 -9.62
C ILE A 106 -5.32 -7.13 -11.03
N ARG A 107 -5.56 -6.05 -11.74
CA ARG A 107 -5.91 -6.05 -13.16
C ARG A 107 -4.67 -6.25 -14.00
N LYS A 108 -4.64 -7.37 -14.72
CA LYS A 108 -3.56 -7.76 -15.60
C LYS A 108 -4.01 -7.81 -17.05
N LYS A 109 -3.16 -7.31 -17.94
CA LYS A 109 -3.38 -7.43 -19.37
C LYS A 109 -3.25 -8.89 -19.80
N VAL A 110 -4.20 -9.38 -20.58
CA VAL A 110 -4.20 -10.74 -21.12
C VAL A 110 -3.38 -10.80 -22.40
N ILE A 111 -2.24 -11.49 -22.35
CA ILE A 111 -1.32 -11.61 -23.49
C ILE A 111 -1.77 -12.74 -24.41
N ALA A 112 -2.22 -13.87 -23.85
CA ALA A 112 -2.71 -15.03 -24.59
C ALA A 112 -4.17 -15.33 -24.19
N PRO A 113 -5.15 -14.77 -24.92
CA PRO A 113 -6.57 -14.89 -24.56
C PRO A 113 -7.07 -16.30 -24.85
N TYR A 114 -7.31 -17.09 -23.80
CA TYR A 114 -7.90 -18.41 -23.91
C TYR A 114 -9.43 -18.30 -23.93
N ARG A 115 -10.07 -18.99 -24.88
CA ARG A 115 -11.53 -19.01 -25.05
C ARG A 115 -12.05 -20.43 -24.93
N VAL A 116 -13.23 -20.60 -24.33
CA VAL A 116 -13.99 -21.84 -24.30
C VAL A 116 -15.32 -21.59 -25.01
N ASN A 117 -15.64 -22.38 -26.02
CA ASN A 117 -16.84 -22.22 -26.86
C ASN A 117 -17.00 -20.77 -27.41
N GLY A 118 -15.89 -20.18 -27.85
CA GLY A 118 -15.87 -18.83 -28.43
C GLY A 118 -15.95 -17.67 -27.41
N LYS A 119 -16.16 -17.96 -26.12
CA LYS A 119 -16.26 -16.95 -25.04
C LYS A 119 -14.96 -16.89 -24.22
N PRO A 120 -14.58 -15.69 -23.71
CA PRO A 120 -13.49 -15.56 -22.75
C PRO A 120 -13.71 -16.49 -21.55
N LYS A 121 -12.67 -17.23 -21.12
CA LYS A 121 -12.80 -18.19 -20.01
C LYS A 121 -12.78 -17.46 -18.64
N ASP A 122 -11.78 -16.58 -18.46
CA ASP A 122 -11.50 -15.95 -17.15
C ASP A 122 -10.95 -14.53 -17.31
N TRP A 123 -11.34 -13.84 -18.38
CA TRP A 123 -10.94 -12.49 -18.69
C TRP A 123 -12.08 -11.72 -19.36
N ASN A 124 -11.97 -10.40 -19.36
CA ASN A 124 -12.97 -9.49 -19.92
C ASN A 124 -12.41 -8.80 -21.18
N GLU A 125 -13.24 -8.76 -22.24
CA GLU A 125 -13.03 -7.90 -23.39
C GLU A 125 -13.48 -6.48 -23.05
N THR A 126 -12.62 -5.49 -23.26
CA THR A 126 -12.95 -4.08 -23.12
C THR A 126 -12.47 -3.31 -24.35
N GLU A 127 -12.97 -2.14 -24.60
CA GLU A 127 -12.50 -1.25 -25.67
C GLU A 127 -11.00 -0.89 -25.56
N GLN A 128 -10.43 -0.99 -24.35
CA GLN A 128 -9.02 -0.69 -24.08
C GLN A 128 -8.13 -1.92 -24.08
N GLY A 129 -8.69 -3.11 -24.35
CA GLY A 129 -7.96 -4.37 -24.38
C GLY A 129 -8.60 -5.47 -23.52
N ASN A 130 -7.90 -6.57 -23.44
CA ASN A 130 -8.34 -7.74 -22.71
C ASN A 130 -7.68 -7.77 -21.34
N TYR A 131 -8.45 -7.84 -20.28
CA TYR A 131 -7.96 -7.79 -18.90
C TYR A 131 -8.55 -8.91 -18.05
N ARG A 132 -7.78 -9.33 -17.06
CA ARG A 132 -8.20 -10.27 -16.02
C ARG A 132 -7.86 -9.71 -14.65
N ASP A 133 -8.83 -9.76 -13.73
CA ASP A 133 -8.62 -9.39 -12.33
C ASP A 133 -8.21 -10.64 -11.54
N THR A 134 -6.95 -10.69 -11.12
CA THR A 134 -6.33 -11.85 -10.45
C THR A 134 -6.12 -11.58 -8.96
N CYS A 135 -6.22 -12.63 -8.14
CA CYS A 135 -5.79 -12.56 -6.75
C CYS A 135 -4.28 -12.32 -6.66
N PRO A 136 -3.81 -11.39 -5.83
CA PRO A 136 -2.38 -11.16 -5.65
C PRO A 136 -1.70 -12.34 -4.96
N SER A 137 -0.45 -12.61 -5.35
CA SER A 137 0.44 -13.51 -4.61
C SER A 137 1.16 -12.76 -3.49
N ASN A 138 2.02 -13.48 -2.76
CA ASN A 138 2.94 -12.87 -1.79
C ASN A 138 4.24 -12.33 -2.44
N PHE A 139 4.30 -12.27 -3.76
CA PHE A 139 5.35 -11.58 -4.51
C PHE A 139 4.73 -10.36 -5.22
N TRP A 140 5.13 -9.15 -4.76
CA TRP A 140 4.57 -7.89 -5.23
C TRP A 140 5.55 -7.20 -6.18
N ASP A 141 5.31 -7.36 -7.45
CA ASP A 141 6.05 -6.76 -8.56
C ASP A 141 5.32 -5.56 -9.21
N ASP A 142 4.08 -5.34 -8.82
CA ASP A 142 3.20 -4.31 -9.37
C ASP A 142 3.36 -2.93 -8.72
N ILE A 143 4.19 -2.79 -7.67
CA ILE A 143 4.32 -1.58 -6.87
C ILE A 143 5.69 -0.93 -7.09
N THR A 144 5.69 0.33 -7.57
CA THR A 144 6.90 1.15 -7.67
C THR A 144 7.16 1.89 -6.36
N ILE A 145 8.43 2.23 -6.13
CA ILE A 145 8.78 3.20 -5.09
C ILE A 145 8.39 4.61 -5.55
N PRO A 146 8.11 5.55 -4.63
CA PRO A 146 7.86 6.93 -5.01
C PRO A 146 9.05 7.53 -5.76
N PHE A 147 8.78 8.07 -6.96
CA PHE A 147 9.76 8.83 -7.75
C PHE A 147 9.62 10.32 -7.45
N TRP A 148 10.66 11.08 -7.72
CA TRP A 148 10.71 12.54 -7.52
C TRP A 148 9.57 13.29 -8.22
N SER A 149 9.04 12.77 -9.34
CA SER A 149 7.93 13.37 -10.09
C SER A 149 6.53 12.98 -9.56
N MET A 150 6.44 12.07 -8.59
CA MET A 150 5.16 11.67 -8.01
C MET A 150 4.76 12.63 -6.89
N ALA A 151 3.48 13.03 -6.86
CA ALA A 151 2.95 13.95 -5.85
C ALA A 151 3.08 13.43 -4.41
N GLU A 152 3.14 12.13 -4.22
CA GLU A 152 3.33 11.50 -2.92
C GLU A 152 4.78 11.55 -2.39
N ASN A 153 5.76 11.88 -3.24
CA ASN A 153 7.18 11.77 -2.89
C ASN A 153 7.62 12.86 -1.91
N THR A 154 8.44 12.46 -0.94
CA THR A 154 9.15 13.36 -0.02
C THR A 154 10.62 12.99 0.02
N ALA A 155 11.45 13.78 0.69
CA ALA A 155 12.86 13.46 0.92
C ALA A 155 13.08 12.35 1.97
N HIS A 156 12.01 11.77 2.53
CA HIS A 156 12.12 10.69 3.51
C HIS A 156 12.81 9.45 2.89
N PRO A 157 13.89 8.95 3.49
CA PRO A 157 14.80 7.99 2.85
C PRO A 157 14.21 6.60 2.62
N THR A 158 13.20 6.22 3.39
CA THR A 158 12.57 4.89 3.34
C THR A 158 11.05 4.98 3.17
N GLN A 159 10.56 6.07 2.58
CA GLN A 159 9.14 6.27 2.31
C GLN A 159 8.56 5.07 1.55
N LYS A 160 7.41 4.59 2.01
CA LYS A 160 6.60 3.60 1.28
C LYS A 160 5.66 4.29 0.32
N SER A 161 5.32 3.61 -0.78
CA SER A 161 4.32 4.13 -1.72
C SER A 161 2.90 4.01 -1.14
N GLU A 162 2.03 4.93 -1.53
CA GLU A 162 0.62 4.88 -1.15
C GLU A 162 -0.06 3.61 -1.66
N LYS A 163 0.30 3.13 -2.84
CA LYS A 163 -0.23 1.87 -3.41
C LYS A 163 0.08 0.66 -2.53
N LEU A 164 1.30 0.59 -1.95
CA LEU A 164 1.69 -0.50 -1.06
C LEU A 164 0.82 -0.50 0.21
N ILE A 165 0.70 0.66 0.86
CA ILE A 165 -0.10 0.80 2.07
C ILE A 165 -1.58 0.59 1.79
N ALA A 166 -2.10 1.05 0.64
CA ALA A 166 -3.48 0.81 0.23
C ALA A 166 -3.79 -0.69 0.10
N LYS A 167 -2.88 -1.45 -0.49
CA LYS A 167 -3.03 -2.92 -0.61
C LYS A 167 -3.12 -3.58 0.77
N ILE A 168 -2.28 -3.15 1.73
CA ILE A 168 -2.31 -3.64 3.11
C ILE A 168 -3.64 -3.27 3.80
N LEU A 169 -4.03 -2.00 3.76
CA LEU A 169 -5.21 -1.51 4.47
C LEU A 169 -6.50 -2.09 3.89
N LEU A 170 -6.62 -2.18 2.57
CA LEU A 170 -7.78 -2.77 1.92
C LEU A 170 -7.91 -4.26 2.23
N ALA A 171 -6.79 -5.00 2.27
CA ALA A 171 -6.80 -6.41 2.63
C ALA A 171 -7.31 -6.65 4.06
N SER A 172 -6.88 -5.84 5.01
CA SER A 172 -6.96 -6.19 6.44
C SER A 172 -7.76 -5.23 7.30
N SER A 173 -8.56 -4.35 6.69
CA SER A 173 -9.43 -3.42 7.42
C SER A 173 -10.66 -3.04 6.60
N SER A 174 -11.67 -2.51 7.29
CA SER A 174 -12.89 -1.91 6.74
C SER A 174 -12.90 -0.39 6.93
N GLN A 175 -13.79 0.32 6.22
CA GLN A 175 -14.00 1.75 6.47
C GLN A 175 -14.40 1.97 7.94
N GLY A 176 -13.88 3.04 8.54
CA GLY A 176 -14.10 3.35 9.96
C GLY A 176 -13.19 2.59 10.93
N ASP A 177 -12.42 1.59 10.49
CA ASP A 177 -11.44 0.94 11.37
C ASP A 177 -10.29 1.88 11.72
N LEU A 178 -9.63 1.62 12.85
CA LEU A 178 -8.47 2.36 13.33
C LEU A 178 -7.17 1.68 12.86
N VAL A 179 -6.29 2.48 12.26
CA VAL A 179 -4.95 2.09 11.81
C VAL A 179 -3.91 2.77 12.71
N LEU A 180 -2.98 2.01 13.25
CA LEU A 180 -1.85 2.51 14.04
C LEU A 180 -0.54 2.30 13.27
N ASP A 181 0.24 3.37 13.11
CA ASP A 181 1.63 3.29 12.65
C ASP A 181 2.57 3.91 13.70
N PRO A 182 3.28 3.07 14.50
CA PRO A 182 4.18 3.56 15.54
C PRO A 182 5.53 4.06 14.99
N PHE A 183 5.74 3.99 13.66
CA PHE A 183 6.95 4.45 12.97
C PHE A 183 6.55 5.22 11.70
N LEU A 184 5.76 6.27 11.90
CA LEU A 184 5.00 6.95 10.85
C LEU A 184 5.84 7.48 9.69
N GLY A 185 7.04 7.99 9.97
CA GLY A 185 7.88 8.64 8.97
C GLY A 185 7.16 9.80 8.29
N SER A 186 7.18 9.85 6.96
CA SER A 186 6.50 10.90 6.18
C SER A 186 4.98 10.74 6.07
N GLY A 187 4.34 9.91 6.90
CA GLY A 187 2.89 9.84 7.02
C GLY A 187 2.15 9.00 5.99
N THR A 188 2.80 8.15 5.22
CA THR A 188 2.11 7.39 4.15
C THR A 188 0.93 6.58 4.67
N THR A 189 1.07 5.92 5.83
CA THR A 189 0.00 5.12 6.43
C THR A 189 -1.22 5.98 6.79
N SER A 190 -1.01 7.12 7.45
CA SER A 190 -2.09 8.04 7.82
C SER A 190 -2.78 8.65 6.59
N VAL A 191 -2.00 9.04 5.57
CA VAL A 191 -2.51 9.57 4.31
C VAL A 191 -3.42 8.56 3.60
N VAL A 192 -2.97 7.33 3.47
CA VAL A 192 -3.75 6.28 2.81
C VAL A 192 -4.97 5.89 3.65
N ALA A 193 -4.84 5.80 4.97
CA ALA A 193 -5.97 5.56 5.85
C ALA A 193 -7.05 6.63 5.67
N LYS A 194 -6.67 7.92 5.63
CA LYS A 194 -7.59 9.03 5.35
C LYS A 194 -8.26 8.90 3.97
N LYS A 195 -7.49 8.66 2.91
CA LYS A 195 -8.00 8.48 1.54
C LYS A 195 -9.00 7.30 1.44
N LEU A 196 -8.80 6.27 2.24
CA LEU A 196 -9.64 5.06 2.27
C LEU A 196 -10.71 5.08 3.38
N LEU A 197 -10.94 6.22 4.03
CA LEU A 197 -11.94 6.42 5.08
C LEU A 197 -11.73 5.53 6.32
N ARG A 198 -10.47 5.36 6.74
CA ARG A 198 -10.09 4.76 8.02
C ARG A 198 -9.67 5.86 9.00
N HIS A 199 -9.84 5.61 10.29
CA HIS A 199 -9.20 6.40 11.33
C HIS A 199 -7.72 6.02 11.44
N TYR A 200 -6.88 6.94 11.90
CA TYR A 200 -5.45 6.69 12.01
C TYR A 200 -4.82 7.35 13.21
N ILE A 201 -3.81 6.70 13.76
CA ILE A 201 -2.88 7.23 14.75
C ILE A 201 -1.47 6.95 14.22
N GLY A 202 -0.64 7.98 14.15
CA GLY A 202 0.76 7.88 13.77
C GLY A 202 1.65 8.40 14.89
N ILE A 203 2.80 7.74 15.12
CA ILE A 203 3.80 8.17 16.09
C ILE A 203 5.11 8.39 15.32
N GLU A 204 5.68 9.58 15.49
CA GLU A 204 6.94 9.97 14.87
C GLU A 204 7.74 10.85 15.82
N MET A 205 9.04 10.64 15.89
CA MET A 205 9.94 11.39 16.77
C MET A 205 10.58 12.60 16.07
N GLU A 206 10.74 12.51 14.76
CA GLU A 206 11.41 13.54 13.97
C GLU A 206 10.39 14.60 13.53
N SER A 207 10.55 15.82 14.02
CA SER A 207 9.60 16.91 13.78
C SER A 207 9.43 17.24 12.29
N GLN A 208 10.49 17.14 11.50
CA GLN A 208 10.40 17.38 10.05
C GLN A 208 9.55 16.33 9.35
N TYR A 209 9.58 15.07 9.81
CA TYR A 209 8.72 14.04 9.25
C TYR A 209 7.26 14.26 9.64
N CYS A 210 6.99 14.75 10.85
CA CYS A 210 5.66 15.18 11.25
C CYS A 210 5.12 16.29 10.32
N VAL A 211 5.93 17.30 10.01
CA VAL A 211 5.56 18.39 9.08
C VAL A 211 5.20 17.83 7.70
N TRP A 212 5.99 16.91 7.16
CA TRP A 212 5.66 16.27 5.87
C TRP A 212 4.39 15.44 5.94
N ALA A 213 4.16 14.72 7.03
CA ALA A 213 2.95 13.95 7.25
C ALA A 213 1.70 14.87 7.25
N GLU A 214 1.75 15.99 7.97
CA GLU A 214 0.68 16.99 8.00
C GLU A 214 0.41 17.58 6.61
N GLN A 215 1.44 18.03 5.91
CA GLN A 215 1.31 18.56 4.55
C GLN A 215 0.64 17.55 3.60
N ARG A 216 1.07 16.28 3.66
CA ARG A 216 0.48 15.22 2.84
C ARG A 216 -0.96 14.91 3.24
N LEU A 217 -1.30 14.99 4.51
CA LEU A 217 -2.68 14.84 5.00
C LEU A 217 -3.59 15.97 4.49
N GLU A 218 -3.09 17.21 4.40
CA GLU A 218 -3.86 18.29 3.79
C GLU A 218 -4.04 18.08 2.28
N MET A 219 -2.98 17.68 1.57
CA MET A 219 -3.08 17.35 0.14
C MET A 219 -4.02 16.18 -0.15
N ALA A 220 -4.16 15.21 0.77
CA ALA A 220 -5.09 14.10 0.63
C ALA A 220 -6.57 14.51 0.59
N LYS A 221 -6.92 15.68 1.17
CA LYS A 221 -8.27 16.25 1.07
C LYS A 221 -8.60 16.68 -0.36
N LEU A 222 -7.61 17.23 -1.06
CA LEU A 222 -7.75 17.75 -2.42
C LEU A 222 -7.61 16.65 -3.48
N ASN A 223 -6.81 15.63 -3.18
CA ASN A 223 -6.54 14.51 -4.07
C ASN A 223 -6.71 13.17 -3.34
N PRO A 224 -7.93 12.63 -3.28
CA PRO A 224 -8.20 11.35 -2.62
C PRO A 224 -7.76 10.13 -3.44
N GLY A 225 -7.34 10.31 -4.70
CA GLY A 225 -6.89 9.23 -5.56
C GLY A 225 -5.58 8.58 -5.05
N ILE A 226 -5.43 7.29 -5.32
CA ILE A 226 -4.22 6.52 -5.07
C ILE A 226 -3.71 6.01 -6.43
N GLN A 227 -2.49 6.39 -6.78
CA GLN A 227 -1.92 5.98 -8.07
C GLN A 227 -1.80 4.45 -8.16
N GLY A 228 -2.31 3.88 -9.25
CA GLY A 228 -2.33 2.44 -9.46
C GLY A 228 -3.47 1.69 -8.76
N TYR A 229 -4.44 2.43 -8.17
CA TYR A 229 -5.68 1.87 -7.63
C TYR A 229 -6.86 2.70 -8.14
N ILE A 230 -7.64 2.16 -9.07
CA ILE A 230 -8.75 2.86 -9.74
C ILE A 230 -9.94 1.91 -9.85
N ASN A 231 -11.14 2.42 -9.56
CA ASN A 231 -12.39 1.67 -9.63
C ASN A 231 -12.36 0.34 -8.85
N GLY A 232 -11.76 0.36 -7.66
CA GLY A 232 -11.74 -0.80 -6.76
C GLY A 232 -10.73 -1.89 -7.12
N VAL A 233 -9.83 -1.66 -8.08
CA VAL A 233 -8.85 -2.66 -8.52
C VAL A 233 -7.46 -2.06 -8.64
N PHE A 234 -6.44 -2.84 -8.27
CA PHE A 234 -5.05 -2.49 -8.50
C PHE A 234 -4.64 -2.76 -9.95
N TRP A 235 -3.72 -1.97 -10.46
CA TRP A 235 -3.19 -2.11 -11.82
C TRP A 235 -1.72 -2.54 -11.79
N GLU A 236 -1.28 -3.23 -12.83
CA GLU A 236 0.14 -3.57 -13.03
C GLU A 236 0.99 -2.29 -13.15
N ARG A 237 2.31 -2.47 -13.04
CA ARG A 237 3.26 -1.39 -13.38
C ARG A 237 3.12 -0.95 -14.82
N ASN A 238 3.53 0.29 -15.10
CA ASN A 238 3.60 0.87 -16.44
C ASN A 238 2.26 0.89 -17.19
N SER A 239 1.15 0.88 -16.48
CA SER A 239 -0.22 0.94 -17.04
C SER A 239 -0.89 2.31 -16.86
N LEU A 240 -0.12 3.40 -16.67
CA LEU A 240 -0.66 4.73 -16.38
C LEU A 240 -1.50 5.28 -17.55
N ALA A 241 -1.13 4.99 -18.78
CA ALA A 241 -1.87 5.43 -19.97
C ALA A 241 -3.27 4.81 -20.01
N GLU A 242 -3.36 3.51 -19.72
CA GLU A 242 -4.61 2.77 -19.64
C GLU A 242 -5.47 3.25 -18.46
N GLN A 243 -4.85 3.52 -17.30
CA GLN A 243 -5.52 4.05 -16.12
C GLN A 243 -6.16 5.42 -16.40
N ASN A 244 -5.43 6.32 -17.07
CA ASN A 244 -5.92 7.66 -17.42
C ASN A 244 -7.11 7.59 -18.38
N SER A 245 -7.12 6.68 -19.34
CA SER A 245 -8.23 6.49 -20.26
C SER A 245 -9.52 6.06 -19.56
N VAL A 246 -9.43 5.20 -18.56
CA VAL A 246 -10.56 4.79 -17.71
C VAL A 246 -11.08 5.96 -16.87
N HIS A 247 -10.19 6.76 -16.31
CA HIS A 247 -10.55 7.88 -15.44
C HIS A 247 -11.28 9.01 -16.21
N THR A 248 -10.87 9.25 -17.45
CA THR A 248 -11.48 10.27 -18.32
C THR A 248 -12.90 9.87 -18.76
N LYS A 249 -13.15 8.57 -19.00
CA LYS A 249 -14.49 8.07 -19.34
C LYS A 249 -15.43 8.13 -18.13
N SER A 250 -15.02 7.72 -16.95
CA SER A 250 -15.89 7.77 -15.76
C SER A 250 -16.34 9.20 -15.41
N LYS A 251 -15.49 10.21 -15.64
CA LYS A 251 -15.88 11.61 -15.47
C LYS A 251 -16.88 12.10 -16.54
N LYS A 252 -16.78 11.59 -17.77
CA LYS A 252 -17.75 11.92 -18.83
C LYS A 252 -19.12 11.27 -18.57
N ASP A 253 -19.12 10.03 -18.08
CA ASP A 253 -20.35 9.30 -17.80
C ASP A 253 -21.09 9.89 -16.57
N THR A 254 -20.37 10.32 -15.53
CA THR A 254 -20.97 11.04 -14.39
C THR A 254 -21.51 12.41 -14.80
N SER A 255 -20.79 13.19 -15.62
CA SER A 255 -21.27 14.48 -16.09
C SER A 255 -22.48 14.36 -17.06
N ALA A 256 -22.56 13.30 -17.85
CA ALA A 256 -23.68 12.99 -18.70
C ALA A 256 -24.93 12.56 -17.91
N SER A 257 -24.74 11.76 -16.83
CA SER A 257 -25.83 11.33 -15.94
C SER A 257 -26.38 12.48 -15.10
N ASP A 258 -25.54 13.40 -14.65
CA ASP A 258 -25.96 14.59 -13.92
C ASP A 258 -26.66 15.61 -14.82
N ALA A 259 -26.20 15.77 -16.07
CA ALA A 259 -26.91 16.58 -17.08
C ALA A 259 -28.26 15.99 -17.46
N GLN A 260 -28.38 14.66 -17.53
CA GLN A 260 -29.63 13.98 -17.85
C GLN A 260 -30.62 14.05 -16.68
N LYS A 261 -30.16 13.95 -15.42
CA LYS A 261 -31.03 14.20 -14.25
C LYS A 261 -31.54 15.64 -14.19
N SER A 262 -30.69 16.63 -14.44
CA SER A 262 -31.11 18.03 -14.47
C SER A 262 -32.11 18.34 -15.57
N LEU A 263 -32.11 17.62 -16.71
CA LEU A 263 -33.11 17.77 -17.77
C LEU A 263 -34.46 17.14 -17.39
N PHE A 264 -34.46 16.06 -16.61
CA PHE A 264 -35.72 15.43 -16.16
C PHE A 264 -36.38 16.19 -15.00
N ASP A 265 -35.61 16.86 -14.15
CA ASP A 265 -36.15 17.72 -13.07
C ASP A 265 -36.82 19.03 -13.62
N PHE A 266 -36.42 19.46 -14.82
CA PHE A 266 -37.03 20.66 -15.49
C PHE A 266 -38.35 20.37 -16.25
N GLN A 267 -38.72 19.10 -16.46
CA GLN A 267 -39.96 18.74 -17.15
C GLN A 267 -41.10 18.34 -16.20
N GLY A 268 -40.91 18.45 -14.89
CA GLY A 268 -41.91 18.15 -13.87
C GLY A 268 -42.70 19.35 -13.33
N GLU A 269 -42.41 20.58 -13.80
CA GLU A 269 -43.14 21.80 -13.41
C GLU A 269 -43.69 22.52 -14.66
N LEU A 270 -44.70 21.94 -15.27
CA LEU A 270 -45.64 22.64 -16.18
C LEU A 270 -47.03 22.01 -16.06
#